data_e26ce2ff99afa6bc3f7429f5f07215d8
#
_entry.id   e26ce2ff99afa6bc3f7429f5f07215d8
#
_cell.length_a   1.000
_cell.length_b   1.000
_cell.length_c   1.000
_cell.angle_alpha   90.00
_cell.angle_beta   90.00
_cell.angle_gamma   90.00
#
_symmetry.space_group_name_H-M   'P 1'
#
loop_
_entity.id
_entity.type
_entity.pdbx_description
1 polymer ?
#
loop_
_entity_poly.entity_id
_entity_poly.type
_entity_poly.pdbx_seq_one_letter_code
_entity_poly.pdbx_strand_id
1 'polypeptide(L)'
;AALVTASTKVTVSNATVSINDADATAITAAELSAIGAATTGTVTVTNAVTISGTTSELIDALITSSSKVTASTSNLTISDTPSTAQLYALDDSTTGTITYGSGGGGSGGGSGNNNAITGTAAEVIETLESKSSDYSGTITVTDANGTSITATNLSAIGAATTGTVTVTNAVA
;
A
#
# COMPACT_ATOMS: atom_id res chain seq x y z
N ALA A 1 0.74 21.65 -6.91
CA ALA A 1 -0.07 22.05 -8.03
C ALA A 1 0.46 23.24 -8.83
N ALA A 2 1.12 24.26 -8.22
CA ALA A 2 1.68 25.40 -8.95
C ALA A 2 2.73 25.00 -10.00
N LEU A 3 3.52 23.96 -9.74
CA LEU A 3 4.52 23.46 -10.67
C LEU A 3 3.90 22.84 -11.93
N VAL A 4 2.76 22.17 -11.81
CA VAL A 4 2.06 21.53 -12.93
C VAL A 4 1.27 22.55 -13.74
N THR A 5 0.61 23.49 -13.09
CA THR A 5 -0.16 24.57 -13.73
C THR A 5 0.71 25.68 -14.34
N ALA A 6 1.91 25.88 -13.83
CA ALA A 6 2.84 26.89 -14.31
C ALA A 6 4.00 26.31 -15.16
N SER A 7 3.81 25.16 -15.76
CA SER A 7 4.83 24.41 -16.52
C SER A 7 5.51 25.21 -17.65
N THR A 8 4.84 26.23 -18.17
CA THR A 8 5.43 27.14 -19.17
C THR A 8 6.33 28.23 -18.57
N LYS A 9 6.32 28.43 -17.27
CA LYS A 9 7.05 29.51 -16.57
C LYS A 9 8.08 29.00 -15.57
N VAL A 10 8.04 27.73 -15.21
CA VAL A 10 8.95 27.11 -14.23
C VAL A 10 9.66 25.93 -14.87
N THR A 11 10.97 26.01 -14.98
CA THR A 11 11.83 24.92 -15.44
C THR A 11 12.58 24.35 -14.24
N VAL A 12 12.37 23.06 -13.94
CA VAL A 12 12.98 22.37 -12.80
C VAL A 12 13.73 21.10 -13.24
N SER A 13 14.37 21.17 -14.37
CA SER A 13 14.93 19.99 -15.08
C SER A 13 15.80 19.07 -14.22
N ASN A 14 16.45 19.58 -13.18
CA ASN A 14 17.30 18.80 -12.26
C ASN A 14 17.11 19.17 -10.77
N ALA A 15 16.02 19.86 -10.44
CA ALA A 15 15.78 20.29 -9.09
C ALA A 15 15.29 19.15 -8.18
N THR A 16 15.75 19.11 -6.96
CA THR A 16 15.09 18.36 -5.88
C THR A 16 13.85 19.15 -5.44
N VAL A 17 12.70 18.47 -5.39
CA VAL A 17 11.42 19.05 -5.01
C VAL A 17 10.99 18.50 -3.65
N SER A 18 10.61 19.39 -2.74
CA SER A 18 9.99 19.03 -1.46
C SER A 18 8.53 19.48 -1.47
N ILE A 19 7.62 18.56 -1.19
CA ILE A 19 6.19 18.80 -1.00
C ILE A 19 5.95 18.77 0.50
N ASN A 20 5.59 19.93 1.08
CA ASN A 20 5.43 20.13 2.51
C ASN A 20 4.02 20.59 2.90
N ASP A 21 3.02 20.15 2.12
CA ASP A 21 1.61 20.36 2.46
C ASP A 21 1.33 19.81 3.87
N ALA A 22 0.34 20.37 4.56
CA ALA A 22 -0.01 19.93 5.90
C ALA A 22 -0.52 18.48 5.89
N ASP A 23 -0.40 17.81 7.04
CA ASP A 23 -0.94 16.45 7.23
C ASP A 23 -2.41 16.36 6.79
N ALA A 24 -2.77 15.23 6.20
CA ALA A 24 -4.08 14.95 5.63
C ALA A 24 -4.51 15.85 4.45
N THR A 25 -3.64 16.74 3.93
CA THR A 25 -3.93 17.44 2.67
C THR A 25 -4.08 16.43 1.55
N ALA A 26 -5.11 16.59 0.72
CA ALA A 26 -5.36 15.70 -0.42
C ALA A 26 -4.49 16.09 -1.62
N ILE A 27 -3.78 15.11 -2.17
CA ILE A 27 -2.98 15.21 -3.40
C ILE A 27 -3.36 14.02 -4.28
N THR A 28 -3.47 14.20 -5.60
CA THR A 28 -3.70 13.08 -6.49
C THR A 28 -2.40 12.41 -6.94
N ALA A 29 -2.44 11.10 -7.17
CA ALA A 29 -1.31 10.36 -7.73
C ALA A 29 -0.86 10.94 -9.09
N ALA A 30 -1.82 11.38 -9.91
CA ALA A 30 -1.54 12.03 -11.20
C ALA A 30 -0.76 13.34 -11.04
N GLU A 31 -1.07 14.16 -10.03
CA GLU A 31 -0.29 15.38 -9.73
C GLU A 31 1.14 15.05 -9.30
N LEU A 32 1.32 14.03 -8.46
CA LEU A 32 2.65 13.59 -8.04
C LEU A 32 3.47 13.05 -9.22
N SER A 33 2.87 12.22 -10.08
CA SER A 33 3.51 11.73 -11.31
C SER A 33 3.93 12.88 -12.22
N ALA A 34 3.07 13.90 -12.39
CA ALA A 34 3.38 15.07 -13.21
C ALA A 34 4.54 15.89 -12.62
N ILE A 35 4.60 16.03 -11.29
CA ILE A 35 5.73 16.69 -10.59
C ILE A 35 7.01 15.87 -10.78
N GLY A 36 6.95 14.55 -10.60
CA GLY A 36 8.09 13.65 -10.80
C GLY A 36 8.64 13.68 -12.24
N ALA A 37 7.74 13.76 -13.22
CA ALA A 37 8.11 13.87 -14.62
C ALA A 37 8.75 15.23 -14.99
N ALA A 38 8.47 16.28 -14.22
CA ALA A 38 9.00 17.62 -14.48
C ALA A 38 10.46 17.80 -14.05
N THR A 39 11.04 16.85 -13.30
CA THR A 39 12.43 16.93 -12.82
C THR A 39 13.18 15.61 -13.00
N THR A 40 14.50 15.68 -13.15
CA THR A 40 15.39 14.51 -13.03
C THR A 40 15.88 14.31 -11.59
N GLY A 41 15.64 15.27 -10.70
CA GLY A 41 15.92 15.17 -9.27
C GLY A 41 14.85 14.38 -8.50
N THR A 42 15.06 14.23 -7.21
CA THR A 42 14.09 13.55 -6.33
C THR A 42 12.93 14.46 -5.95
N VAL A 43 11.75 13.86 -5.76
CA VAL A 43 10.57 14.51 -5.21
C VAL A 43 10.25 13.84 -3.87
N THR A 44 10.22 14.62 -2.80
CA THR A 44 9.95 14.10 -1.45
C THR A 44 8.69 14.74 -0.89
N VAL A 45 7.73 13.92 -0.48
CA VAL A 45 6.58 14.34 0.32
C VAL A 45 6.97 14.17 1.79
N THR A 46 7.01 15.27 2.54
CA THR A 46 7.59 15.31 3.89
C THR A 46 6.59 15.00 5.00
N ASN A 47 5.30 15.23 4.75
CA ASN A 47 4.23 15.09 5.74
C ASN A 47 3.27 13.94 5.37
N ALA A 48 2.42 13.55 6.31
CA ALA A 48 1.42 12.50 6.15
C ALA A 48 0.19 13.00 5.35
N VAL A 49 0.40 13.39 4.10
CA VAL A 49 -0.69 13.78 3.19
C VAL A 49 -1.54 12.56 2.79
N THR A 50 -2.71 12.80 2.19
CA THR A 50 -3.55 11.75 1.61
C THR A 50 -3.38 11.74 0.09
N ILE A 51 -2.82 10.67 -0.46
CA ILE A 51 -2.63 10.50 -1.91
C ILE A 51 -3.75 9.62 -2.45
N SER A 52 -4.50 10.14 -3.42
CA SER A 52 -5.65 9.46 -4.01
C SER A 52 -5.45 9.16 -5.50
N GLY A 53 -5.95 8.01 -5.94
CA GLY A 53 -5.92 7.60 -7.34
C GLY A 53 -6.38 6.17 -7.54
N THR A 54 -6.34 5.70 -8.78
CA THR A 54 -6.46 4.27 -9.08
C THR A 54 -5.19 3.54 -8.66
N THR A 55 -5.26 2.22 -8.52
CA THR A 55 -4.10 1.37 -8.23
C THR A 55 -2.95 1.64 -9.20
N SER A 56 -3.26 1.72 -10.50
CA SER A 56 -2.23 1.98 -11.52
C SER A 56 -1.57 3.36 -11.36
N GLU A 57 -2.36 4.41 -11.12
CA GLU A 57 -1.83 5.77 -10.90
C GLU A 57 -0.93 5.85 -9.67
N LEU A 58 -1.30 5.17 -8.58
CA LEU A 58 -0.50 5.13 -7.36
C LEU A 58 0.81 4.36 -7.56
N ILE A 59 0.78 3.24 -8.27
CA ILE A 59 1.99 2.48 -8.63
C ILE A 59 2.91 3.33 -9.53
N ASP A 60 2.36 3.98 -10.52
CA ASP A 60 3.13 4.85 -11.42
C ASP A 60 3.75 6.04 -10.65
N ALA A 61 3.03 6.58 -9.66
CA ALA A 61 3.51 7.71 -8.87
C ALA A 61 4.57 7.35 -7.83
N LEU A 62 4.44 6.19 -7.15
CA LEU A 62 5.22 5.89 -5.95
C LEU A 62 6.24 4.77 -6.12
N ILE A 63 6.03 3.85 -7.07
CA ILE A 63 6.82 2.61 -7.18
C ILE A 63 7.65 2.60 -8.47
N THR A 64 7.07 3.08 -9.58
CA THR A 64 7.79 3.09 -10.86
C THR A 64 9.05 3.93 -10.75
N SER A 65 10.20 3.36 -11.10
CA SER A 65 11.52 4.00 -10.93
C SER A 65 11.67 5.35 -11.64
N SER A 66 10.82 5.63 -12.64
CA SER A 66 10.78 6.91 -13.34
C SER A 66 10.07 8.02 -12.55
N SER A 67 9.27 7.70 -11.52
CA SER A 67 8.50 8.68 -10.77
C SER A 67 9.36 9.58 -9.88
N LYS A 68 10.46 9.03 -9.34
CA LYS A 68 11.38 9.70 -8.39
C LYS A 68 10.69 10.28 -7.15
N VAL A 69 9.45 9.90 -6.90
CA VAL A 69 8.65 10.36 -5.77
C VAL A 69 8.85 9.44 -4.58
N THR A 70 9.08 10.02 -3.42
CA THR A 70 9.11 9.33 -2.12
C THR A 70 8.06 9.96 -1.21
N ALA A 71 7.13 9.15 -0.69
CA ALA A 71 6.02 9.58 0.16
C ALA A 71 5.81 8.58 1.30
N SER A 72 6.87 8.27 2.03
CA SER A 72 6.96 7.16 2.99
C SER A 72 6.02 7.25 4.20
N THR A 73 5.40 8.38 4.47
CA THR A 73 4.45 8.58 5.60
C THR A 73 3.03 8.91 5.14
N SER A 74 2.78 8.96 3.84
CA SER A 74 1.50 9.39 3.28
C SER A 74 0.44 8.30 3.38
N ASN A 75 -0.81 8.71 3.60
CA ASN A 75 -1.97 7.82 3.50
C ASN A 75 -2.36 7.64 2.02
N LEU A 76 -2.78 6.44 1.64
CA LEU A 76 -3.23 6.15 0.28
C LEU A 76 -4.74 5.88 0.25
N THR A 77 -5.42 6.46 -0.73
CA THR A 77 -6.84 6.18 -1.01
C THR A 77 -6.97 5.67 -2.43
N ILE A 78 -7.25 4.38 -2.58
CA ILE A 78 -7.35 3.69 -3.86
C ILE A 78 -8.81 3.70 -4.30
N SER A 79 -9.08 4.15 -5.52
CA SER A 79 -10.44 4.31 -6.04
C SER A 79 -11.00 3.07 -6.74
N ASP A 80 -10.16 2.08 -7.04
CA ASP A 80 -10.51 0.79 -7.65
C ASP A 80 -10.16 -0.38 -6.72
N THR A 81 -10.26 -1.61 -7.21
CA THR A 81 -9.92 -2.81 -6.45
C THR A 81 -8.53 -3.29 -6.85
N PRO A 82 -7.49 -3.11 -6.00
CA PRO A 82 -6.15 -3.61 -6.27
C PRO A 82 -6.12 -5.14 -6.20
N SER A 83 -5.24 -5.77 -6.97
CA SER A 83 -4.83 -7.14 -6.70
C SER A 83 -3.97 -7.20 -5.43
N THR A 84 -3.86 -8.38 -4.84
CA THR A 84 -3.04 -8.60 -3.64
C THR A 84 -1.60 -8.15 -3.85
N ALA A 85 -0.98 -8.51 -4.98
CA ALA A 85 0.40 -8.11 -5.29
C ALA A 85 0.57 -6.58 -5.42
N GLN A 86 -0.41 -5.89 -6.00
CA GLN A 86 -0.39 -4.43 -6.12
C GLN A 86 -0.54 -3.75 -4.76
N LEU A 87 -1.42 -4.30 -3.91
CA LEU A 87 -1.60 -3.78 -2.55
C LEU A 87 -0.32 -3.87 -1.74
N TYR A 88 0.42 -5.00 -1.85
CA TYR A 88 1.72 -5.13 -1.16
C TYR A 88 2.77 -4.17 -1.68
N ALA A 89 2.85 -4.01 -3.00
CA ALA A 89 3.80 -3.06 -3.56
C ALA A 89 3.52 -1.62 -3.06
N LEU A 90 2.25 -1.25 -2.92
CA LEU A 90 1.86 0.04 -2.35
C LEU A 90 2.14 0.11 -0.83
N ASP A 91 1.93 -0.98 -0.10
CA ASP A 91 2.22 -1.08 1.34
C ASP A 91 3.72 -0.88 1.63
N ASP A 92 4.59 -1.43 0.80
CA ASP A 92 6.04 -1.22 0.91
C ASP A 92 6.48 0.22 0.62
N SER A 93 5.66 1.00 -0.07
CA SER A 93 5.98 2.38 -0.45
C SER A 93 5.67 3.41 0.64
N THR A 94 4.83 3.06 1.61
CA THR A 94 4.41 3.98 2.69
C THR A 94 4.20 3.27 4.02
N THR A 95 4.40 4.02 5.12
CA THR A 95 3.99 3.60 6.47
C THR A 95 2.62 4.16 6.86
N GLY A 96 1.99 4.92 5.98
CA GLY A 96 0.64 5.48 6.18
C GLY A 96 -0.46 4.44 5.99
N THR A 97 -1.70 4.83 6.21
CA THR A 97 -2.87 3.97 6.05
C THR A 97 -3.25 3.83 4.57
N ILE A 98 -3.55 2.61 4.12
CA ILE A 98 -4.10 2.36 2.78
C ILE A 98 -5.59 2.06 2.90
N THR A 99 -6.40 2.85 2.20
CA THR A 99 -7.86 2.68 2.10
C THR A 99 -8.23 2.41 0.66
N TYR A 100 -9.06 1.39 0.37
CA TYR A 100 -9.55 1.09 -0.96
C TYR A 100 -11.04 0.75 -0.97
N GLY A 101 -11.66 0.98 -2.12
CA GLY A 101 -13.10 0.80 -2.29
C GLY A 101 -13.54 -0.64 -2.12
N SER A 102 -14.65 -0.82 -1.42
CA SER A 102 -15.26 -2.07 -0.99
C SER A 102 -15.81 -2.90 -2.17
N GLY A 103 -15.00 -3.84 -2.59
CA GLY A 103 -15.41 -4.97 -3.43
C GLY A 103 -14.90 -6.29 -2.86
N GLY A 104 -14.96 -6.49 -1.54
CA GLY A 104 -14.47 -7.69 -0.84
C GLY A 104 -13.48 -7.34 0.27
N GLY A 105 -14.00 -7.20 1.45
CA GLY A 105 -13.42 -7.03 2.77
C GLY A 105 -11.91 -6.96 2.93
N GLY A 106 -11.43 -5.79 3.25
CA GLY A 106 -10.09 -5.63 3.74
C GLY A 106 -9.77 -4.17 4.01
N SER A 107 -10.01 -3.70 5.22
CA SER A 107 -9.40 -2.47 5.71
C SER A 107 -7.97 -2.81 6.10
N GLY A 108 -7.04 -2.71 5.16
CA GLY A 108 -5.62 -2.84 5.44
C GLY A 108 -5.07 -1.49 5.93
N GLY A 109 -4.87 -1.35 7.21
CA GLY A 109 -4.09 -0.24 7.74
C GLY A 109 -2.60 -0.47 7.48
N GLY A 110 -1.94 0.48 6.84
CA GLY A 110 -0.57 0.41 6.37
C GLY A 110 0.48 0.25 7.46
N SER A 111 1.57 -0.08 7.04
CA SER A 111 2.93 -0.07 7.55
C SER A 111 3.62 -1.44 7.51
N GLY A 112 4.34 -1.68 6.43
CA GLY A 112 5.43 -2.66 6.40
C GLY A 112 5.04 -4.06 6.88
N ASN A 113 5.98 -4.74 7.46
CA ASN A 113 5.88 -6.10 7.99
C ASN A 113 4.85 -6.32 9.12
N ASN A 114 4.12 -5.29 9.58
CA ASN A 114 3.20 -5.37 10.72
C ASN A 114 1.72 -5.28 10.35
N ASN A 115 1.37 -5.23 9.08
CA ASN A 115 0.01 -5.03 8.64
C ASN A 115 -0.85 -6.28 8.85
N ALA A 116 -2.10 -6.09 9.32
CA ALA A 116 -3.03 -7.20 9.52
C ALA A 116 -3.42 -7.84 8.18
N ILE A 117 -3.27 -9.16 8.07
CA ILE A 117 -3.76 -9.94 6.93
C ILE A 117 -5.09 -10.58 7.31
N THR A 118 -6.11 -10.40 6.47
CA THR A 118 -7.43 -11.00 6.67
C THR A 118 -7.89 -11.65 5.36
N GLY A 119 -8.28 -12.90 5.42
CA GLY A 119 -8.74 -13.64 4.24
C GLY A 119 -8.98 -15.12 4.54
N THR A 120 -9.37 -15.89 3.53
CA THR A 120 -9.40 -17.35 3.62
C THR A 120 -7.98 -17.90 3.82
N ALA A 121 -7.86 -19.13 4.30
CA ALA A 121 -6.55 -19.77 4.49
C ALA A 121 -5.71 -19.77 3.20
N ALA A 122 -6.35 -19.97 2.05
CA ALA A 122 -5.68 -19.94 0.75
C ALA A 122 -5.14 -18.54 0.39
N GLU A 123 -5.96 -17.50 0.57
CA GLU A 123 -5.57 -16.11 0.33
C GLU A 123 -4.48 -15.64 1.29
N VAL A 124 -4.56 -16.05 2.56
CA VAL A 124 -3.54 -15.76 3.56
C VAL A 124 -2.20 -16.39 3.19
N ILE A 125 -2.19 -17.65 2.73
CA ILE A 125 -0.96 -18.35 2.32
C ILE A 125 -0.33 -17.66 1.11
N GLU A 126 -1.10 -17.38 0.06
CA GLU A 126 -0.63 -16.66 -1.13
C GLU A 126 -0.03 -15.29 -0.75
N THR A 127 -0.67 -14.63 0.19
CA THR A 127 -0.24 -13.38 0.79
C THR A 127 1.12 -13.52 1.46
N LEU A 128 1.30 -14.50 2.34
CA LEU A 128 2.51 -14.71 3.11
C LEU A 128 3.70 -15.14 2.24
N GLU A 129 3.48 -15.82 1.12
CA GLU A 129 4.52 -16.17 0.15
C GLU A 129 5.21 -14.94 -0.47
N SER A 130 4.53 -13.81 -0.49
CA SER A 130 5.05 -12.53 -0.99
C SER A 130 5.70 -11.65 0.09
N LYS A 131 5.55 -12.02 1.38
CA LYS A 131 6.12 -11.27 2.52
C LYS A 131 7.54 -11.75 2.86
N SER A 132 8.30 -10.85 3.49
CA SER A 132 9.60 -11.23 4.06
C SER A 132 9.43 -12.16 5.28
N SER A 133 10.47 -12.90 5.62
CA SER A 133 10.48 -13.91 6.69
C SER A 133 10.24 -13.38 8.10
N ASP A 134 10.21 -12.08 8.28
CA ASP A 134 10.07 -11.38 9.57
C ASP A 134 8.74 -10.63 9.71
N TYR A 135 7.69 -11.10 9.00
CA TYR A 135 6.35 -10.58 9.16
C TYR A 135 5.86 -10.74 10.62
N SER A 136 5.38 -9.66 11.22
CA SER A 136 4.95 -9.60 12.62
C SER A 136 3.50 -9.11 12.79
N GLY A 137 2.78 -8.89 11.69
CA GLY A 137 1.38 -8.49 11.72
C GLY A 137 0.43 -9.59 12.20
N THR A 138 -0.76 -9.20 12.59
CA THR A 138 -1.83 -10.13 12.95
C THR A 138 -2.44 -10.77 11.70
N ILE A 139 -2.83 -12.03 11.81
CA ILE A 139 -3.53 -12.76 10.73
C ILE A 139 -4.91 -13.15 11.21
N THR A 140 -5.93 -12.89 10.38
CA THR A 140 -7.31 -13.34 10.63
C THR A 140 -7.77 -14.23 9.47
N VAL A 141 -7.97 -15.51 9.76
CA VAL A 141 -8.51 -16.50 8.79
C VAL A 141 -10.02 -16.49 8.87
N THR A 142 -10.69 -16.27 7.72
CA THR A 142 -12.14 -16.02 7.62
C THR A 142 -12.88 -17.05 6.78
N ASP A 143 -12.35 -18.26 6.61
CA ASP A 143 -13.05 -19.34 5.91
C ASP A 143 -14.46 -19.57 6.48
N ALA A 144 -15.39 -19.97 5.64
CA ALA A 144 -16.76 -20.24 6.07
C ALA A 144 -16.82 -21.40 7.07
N ASN A 145 -17.86 -21.43 7.91
CA ASN A 145 -18.10 -22.53 8.84
C ASN A 145 -18.11 -23.88 8.11
N GLY A 146 -17.38 -24.84 8.66
CA GLY A 146 -17.28 -26.20 8.08
C GLY A 146 -16.33 -26.31 6.89
N THR A 147 -15.61 -25.24 6.51
CA THR A 147 -14.55 -25.33 5.51
C THR A 147 -13.40 -26.16 6.06
N SER A 148 -12.90 -27.11 5.26
CA SER A 148 -11.74 -27.92 5.64
C SER A 148 -10.45 -27.15 5.43
N ILE A 149 -9.72 -26.88 6.50
CA ILE A 149 -8.39 -26.29 6.48
C ILE A 149 -7.40 -27.34 6.98
N THR A 150 -6.37 -27.65 6.20
CA THR A 150 -5.38 -28.65 6.62
C THR A 150 -4.50 -28.14 7.76
N ALA A 151 -4.09 -29.03 8.65
CA ALA A 151 -3.14 -28.69 9.72
C ALA A 151 -1.81 -28.14 9.15
N THR A 152 -1.41 -28.58 7.96
CA THR A 152 -0.25 -28.07 7.23
C THR A 152 -0.42 -26.59 6.88
N ASN A 153 -1.59 -26.20 6.36
CA ASN A 153 -1.87 -24.80 6.01
C ASN A 153 -1.88 -23.91 7.26
N LEU A 154 -2.53 -24.33 8.34
CA LEU A 154 -2.54 -23.56 9.59
C LEU A 154 -1.13 -23.46 10.20
N SER A 155 -0.33 -24.53 10.13
CA SER A 155 1.04 -24.51 10.57
C SER A 155 1.92 -23.56 9.74
N ALA A 156 1.74 -23.55 8.42
CA ALA A 156 2.44 -22.64 7.52
C ALA A 156 2.09 -21.16 7.83
N ILE A 157 0.81 -20.87 8.03
CA ILE A 157 0.35 -19.54 8.42
C ILE A 157 0.96 -19.12 9.76
N GLY A 158 0.93 -20.00 10.76
CA GLY A 158 1.47 -19.72 12.09
C GLY A 158 3.00 -19.53 12.10
N ALA A 159 3.71 -20.27 11.25
CA ALA A 159 5.17 -20.17 11.14
C ALA A 159 5.63 -18.90 10.39
N ALA A 160 4.75 -18.30 9.58
CA ALA A 160 5.08 -17.15 8.76
C ALA A 160 4.92 -15.80 9.48
N THR A 161 4.42 -15.79 10.72
CA THR A 161 4.27 -14.54 11.50
C THR A 161 4.73 -14.74 12.94
N THR A 162 5.28 -13.68 13.54
CA THR A 162 5.47 -13.60 14.99
C THR A 162 4.26 -12.97 15.69
N GLY A 163 3.28 -12.48 14.92
CA GLY A 163 2.03 -11.92 15.43
C GLY A 163 0.98 -12.99 15.76
N THR A 164 -0.21 -12.54 16.15
CA THR A 164 -1.32 -13.43 16.50
C THR A 164 -2.04 -13.93 15.24
N VAL A 165 -2.33 -15.23 15.18
CA VAL A 165 -3.21 -15.83 14.18
C VAL A 165 -4.56 -16.15 14.81
N THR A 166 -5.64 -15.64 14.24
CA THR A 166 -7.01 -15.87 14.67
C THR A 166 -7.81 -16.55 13.57
N VAL A 167 -8.47 -17.65 13.88
CA VAL A 167 -9.48 -18.29 13.01
C VAL A 167 -10.85 -17.93 13.54
N THR A 168 -11.65 -17.17 12.77
CA THR A 168 -12.91 -16.58 13.25
C THR A 168 -14.09 -17.51 13.23
N ASN A 169 -14.04 -18.57 12.38
CA ASN A 169 -15.12 -19.50 12.15
C ASN A 169 -14.75 -20.93 12.57
N ALA A 170 -15.75 -21.78 12.82
CA ALA A 170 -15.53 -23.19 13.08
C ALA A 170 -15.13 -23.91 11.77
N VAL A 171 -13.85 -24.17 11.60
CA VAL A 171 -13.28 -24.91 10.47
C VAL A 171 -13.15 -26.39 10.81
N ALA A 172 -13.08 -27.26 9.80
CA ALA A 172 -12.99 -28.70 9.93
C ALA A 172 -11.57 -29.22 9.56
#